data_7e11a785b77b5d9b928b7febc74945bc
#
_entry.id   7e11a785b77b5d9b928b7febc74945bc
#
_cell.length_a   1.000
_cell.length_b   1.000
_cell.length_c   1.000
_cell.angle_alpha   90.00
_cell.angle_beta   90.00
_cell.angle_gamma   90.00
#
_symmetry.space_group_name_H-M   'P 1'
#
loop_
_entity.id
_entity.type
_entity.pdbx_description
1 polymer ?
#
loop_
_entity_poly.entity_id
_entity_poly.type
_entity_poly.pdbx_seq_one_letter_code
_entity_poly.pdbx_strand_id
1 'polypeptide(L)'
;MSKINVSTPVVEIDGDEMTRIIWELIREKLIKPHLDLDLLYYDLSIENRDKTSDQVTIDSANAIKKYGVGVKCATITPDEDRVKEFNLTKMWRSPNGTIRNILGGTVFRQPIICNNVPKYVPGWTKPIVIGRHAYGDQYRATDFLIPSAGKLIMKFTPNDGGPEIEHEVNNYESPGIAMGMYNLDDSIRGFARACFNYGLNLGWPVYLSTKIQY
;
A
#
# COMPACT_ATOMS: atom_id res chain seq x y z
N MET A 1 5.59 -25.89 27.78
CA MET A 1 5.95 -26.39 26.43
C MET A 1 7.18 -25.64 25.98
N SER A 2 8.11 -26.29 25.29
CA SER A 2 9.24 -25.58 24.67
C SER A 2 8.73 -24.65 23.58
N LYS A 3 9.27 -23.43 23.54
CA LYS A 3 8.95 -22.49 22.45
C LYS A 3 9.52 -22.99 21.13
N ILE A 4 8.84 -22.67 20.04
CA ILE A 4 9.36 -22.91 18.69
C ILE A 4 10.34 -21.79 18.37
N ASN A 5 11.57 -22.15 18.05
CA ASN A 5 12.59 -21.19 17.66
C ASN A 5 12.35 -20.71 16.21
N VAL A 6 12.30 -19.37 16.01
CA VAL A 6 12.17 -18.73 14.71
C VAL A 6 13.48 -18.00 14.42
N SER A 7 14.27 -18.53 13.50
CA SER A 7 15.63 -18.05 13.23
C SER A 7 15.70 -16.70 12.51
N THR A 8 14.64 -16.31 11.80
CA THR A 8 14.61 -15.04 11.05
C THR A 8 13.81 -14.02 11.84
N PRO A 9 14.36 -12.82 12.07
CA PRO A 9 13.62 -11.73 12.70
C PRO A 9 12.38 -11.34 11.91
N VAL A 10 11.32 -10.92 12.60
CA VAL A 10 10.12 -10.37 11.99
C VAL A 10 10.06 -8.88 12.26
N VAL A 11 9.86 -8.08 11.23
CA VAL A 11 9.67 -6.64 11.37
C VAL A 11 8.28 -6.38 11.94
N GLU A 12 8.24 -5.81 13.14
CA GLU A 12 7.02 -5.43 13.85
C GLU A 12 6.74 -3.95 13.61
N ILE A 13 5.66 -3.65 12.91
CA ILE A 13 5.25 -2.28 12.62
C ILE A 13 3.99 -1.99 13.41
N ASP A 14 4.16 -1.27 14.51
CA ASP A 14 3.06 -0.86 15.37
C ASP A 14 2.26 0.28 14.73
N GLY A 15 1.05 0.48 15.21
CA GLY A 15 0.09 1.42 14.64
C GLY A 15 -0.49 2.38 15.66
N ASP A 16 -1.70 2.81 15.37
CA ASP A 16 -2.40 3.81 16.16
C ASP A 16 -3.57 3.20 16.95
N GLU A 17 -4.00 3.93 17.97
CA GLU A 17 -5.24 3.72 18.72
C GLU A 17 -5.45 2.26 19.19
N MET A 18 -6.64 1.72 18.99
CA MET A 18 -7.03 0.40 19.44
C MET A 18 -6.18 -0.74 18.86
N THR A 19 -5.64 -0.55 17.65
CA THR A 19 -4.86 -1.61 17.00
C THR A 19 -3.53 -1.85 17.70
N ARG A 20 -2.92 -0.84 18.28
CA ARG A 20 -1.72 -0.95 19.14
C ARG A 20 -2.00 -1.80 20.37
N ILE A 21 -3.11 -1.55 21.06
CA ILE A 21 -3.52 -2.30 22.25
C ILE A 21 -3.82 -3.77 21.90
N ILE A 22 -4.56 -3.99 20.82
CA ILE A 22 -4.89 -5.35 20.37
C ILE A 22 -3.61 -6.10 19.96
N TRP A 23 -2.71 -5.44 19.26
CA TRP A 23 -1.45 -6.05 18.84
C TRP A 23 -0.57 -6.43 20.04
N GLU A 24 -0.48 -5.58 21.04
CA GLU A 24 0.22 -5.91 22.29
C GLU A 24 -0.36 -7.16 22.95
N LEU A 25 -1.68 -7.26 23.05
CA LEU A 25 -2.36 -8.46 23.57
C LEU A 25 -2.04 -9.72 22.74
N ILE A 26 -2.05 -9.62 21.41
CA ILE A 26 -1.70 -10.73 20.52
C ILE A 26 -0.25 -11.14 20.73
N ARG A 27 0.68 -10.20 20.76
CA ARG A 27 2.09 -10.44 20.98
C ARG A 27 2.36 -11.14 22.30
N GLU A 28 1.81 -10.61 23.39
CA GLU A 28 2.08 -11.13 24.74
C GLU A 28 1.35 -12.45 25.04
N LYS A 29 0.13 -12.64 24.53
CA LYS A 29 -0.70 -13.81 24.87
C LYS A 29 -0.66 -14.93 23.84
N LEU A 30 -0.43 -14.64 22.56
CA LEU A 30 -0.52 -15.62 21.49
C LEU A 30 0.81 -15.89 20.79
N ILE A 31 1.76 -14.95 20.79
CA ILE A 31 3.03 -15.10 20.09
C ILE A 31 4.14 -15.50 21.05
N LYS A 32 4.50 -14.64 21.99
CA LYS A 32 5.63 -14.85 22.90
C LYS A 32 5.56 -16.10 23.78
N PRO A 33 4.38 -16.61 24.19
CA PRO A 33 4.31 -17.86 24.95
C PRO A 33 4.73 -19.10 24.15
N HIS A 34 4.57 -19.06 22.81
CA HIS A 34 4.76 -20.21 21.93
C HIS A 34 5.99 -20.11 21.03
N LEU A 35 6.43 -18.90 20.71
CA LEU A 35 7.54 -18.64 19.80
C LEU A 35 8.71 -17.96 20.53
N ASP A 36 9.91 -18.39 20.19
CA ASP A 36 11.15 -17.68 20.46
C ASP A 36 11.51 -16.91 19.18
N LEU A 37 11.13 -15.64 19.13
CA LEU A 37 11.13 -14.80 17.94
C LEU A 37 11.71 -13.43 18.25
N ASP A 38 12.66 -13.00 17.44
CA ASP A 38 13.16 -11.62 17.47
C ASP A 38 12.23 -10.70 16.69
N LEU A 39 11.68 -9.69 17.38
CA LEU A 39 10.78 -8.69 16.83
C LEU A 39 11.51 -7.35 16.67
N LEU A 40 11.71 -6.93 15.42
CA LEU A 40 12.31 -5.62 15.09
C LEU A 40 11.22 -4.56 15.07
N TYR A 41 11.11 -3.81 16.15
CA TYR A 41 10.04 -2.87 16.41
C TYR A 41 10.21 -1.54 15.68
N TYR A 42 9.14 -1.09 15.01
CA TYR A 42 8.99 0.22 14.39
C TYR A 42 7.66 0.85 14.80
N ASP A 43 7.72 2.02 15.42
CA ASP A 43 6.53 2.77 15.82
C ASP A 43 6.03 3.65 14.66
N LEU A 44 4.92 3.26 14.03
CA LEU A 44 4.26 4.04 12.99
C LEU A 44 3.01 4.77 13.52
N SER A 45 2.97 5.13 14.81
CA SER A 45 1.96 6.08 15.29
C SER A 45 2.06 7.40 14.52
N ILE A 46 0.93 8.07 14.41
CA ILE A 46 0.88 9.33 13.65
C ILE A 46 1.82 10.40 14.24
N GLU A 47 1.95 10.43 15.56
CA GLU A 47 2.86 11.35 16.26
C GLU A 47 4.33 11.04 15.96
N ASN A 48 4.73 9.75 15.99
CA ASN A 48 6.11 9.39 15.70
C ASN A 48 6.45 9.57 14.22
N ARG A 49 5.49 9.35 13.33
CA ARG A 49 5.63 9.64 11.90
C ARG A 49 5.83 11.13 11.67
N ASP A 50 5.06 11.99 12.33
CA ASP A 50 5.24 13.44 12.24
C ASP A 50 6.61 13.88 12.77
N LYS A 51 7.01 13.40 13.94
CA LYS A 51 8.32 13.66 14.57
C LYS A 51 9.50 13.25 13.71
N THR A 52 9.37 12.13 12.98
CA THR A 52 10.45 11.60 12.11
C THR A 52 10.33 12.06 10.67
N SER A 53 9.41 12.97 10.35
CA SER A 53 9.09 13.37 8.99
C SER A 53 8.78 12.16 8.08
N ASP A 54 8.07 11.18 8.62
CA ASP A 54 7.69 9.90 8.00
C ASP A 54 8.88 8.98 7.62
N GLN A 55 10.10 9.28 8.08
CA GLN A 55 11.28 8.45 7.80
C GLN A 55 11.13 7.04 8.36
N VAL A 56 10.49 6.89 9.52
CA VAL A 56 10.23 5.59 10.15
C VAL A 56 9.42 4.63 9.23
N THR A 57 8.53 5.17 8.40
CA THR A 57 7.79 4.36 7.40
C THR A 57 8.73 3.79 6.34
N ILE A 58 9.70 4.57 5.88
CA ILE A 58 10.70 4.16 4.88
C ILE A 58 11.64 3.12 5.50
N ASP A 59 12.11 3.36 6.72
CA ASP A 59 13.02 2.48 7.43
C ASP A 59 12.38 1.11 7.70
N SER A 60 11.13 1.09 8.13
CA SER A 60 10.37 -0.16 8.35
C SER A 60 10.18 -0.97 7.06
N ALA A 61 9.88 -0.30 5.94
CA ALA A 61 9.76 -0.95 4.65
C ALA A 61 11.10 -1.55 4.17
N ASN A 62 12.20 -0.83 4.34
CA ASN A 62 13.55 -1.32 4.01
C ASN A 62 13.95 -2.50 4.91
N ALA A 63 13.56 -2.49 6.19
CA ALA A 63 13.76 -3.62 7.09
C ALA A 63 12.99 -4.86 6.60
N ILE A 64 11.73 -4.73 6.16
CA ILE A 64 10.99 -5.85 5.57
C ILE A 64 11.70 -6.37 4.32
N LYS A 65 12.21 -5.49 3.47
CA LYS A 65 13.01 -5.90 2.29
C LYS A 65 14.23 -6.75 2.66
N LYS A 66 14.88 -6.37 3.76
CA LYS A 66 16.08 -7.05 4.26
C LYS A 66 15.78 -8.41 4.88
N TYR A 67 14.75 -8.49 5.71
CA TYR A 67 14.43 -9.68 6.51
C TYR A 67 13.35 -10.58 5.88
N GLY A 68 12.65 -10.10 4.86
CA GLY A 68 11.69 -10.87 4.07
C GLY A 68 10.28 -10.96 4.65
N VAL A 69 10.06 -10.56 5.90
CA VAL A 69 8.76 -10.65 6.55
C VAL A 69 8.51 -9.50 7.51
N GLY A 70 7.28 -9.02 7.55
CA GLY A 70 6.84 -8.02 8.51
C GLY A 70 5.35 -8.12 8.79
N VAL A 71 4.96 -7.67 9.97
CA VAL A 71 3.57 -7.54 10.39
C VAL A 71 3.28 -6.07 10.68
N LYS A 72 2.16 -5.57 10.15
CA LYS A 72 1.79 -4.16 10.30
C LYS A 72 0.41 -4.00 10.90
N CYS A 73 0.33 -3.21 11.96
CA CYS A 73 -0.91 -2.73 12.54
C CYS A 73 -1.55 -1.62 11.68
N ALA A 74 -2.83 -1.34 11.91
CA ALA A 74 -3.48 -0.22 11.27
C ALA A 74 -2.89 1.11 11.75
N THR A 75 -2.79 2.06 10.81
CA THR A 75 -2.25 3.39 11.05
C THR A 75 -3.24 4.45 10.58
N ILE A 76 -3.24 5.59 11.25
CA ILE A 76 -4.02 6.75 10.85
C ILE A 76 -3.45 7.31 9.54
N THR A 77 -4.34 7.56 8.57
CA THR A 77 -4.06 8.44 7.43
C THR A 77 -4.80 9.74 7.74
N PRO A 78 -4.09 10.83 8.11
CA PRO A 78 -4.74 12.03 8.57
C PRO A 78 -5.49 12.74 7.45
N ASP A 79 -6.66 13.25 7.77
CA ASP A 79 -7.38 14.30 7.08
C ASP A 79 -7.15 15.64 7.79
N GLU A 80 -7.83 16.68 7.35
CA GLU A 80 -7.68 18.04 7.91
C GLU A 80 -8.04 18.10 9.40
N ASP A 81 -9.03 17.32 9.84
CA ASP A 81 -9.47 17.30 11.23
C ASP A 81 -8.47 16.54 12.11
N ARG A 82 -7.94 15.44 11.64
CA ARG A 82 -6.87 14.68 12.31
C ARG A 82 -5.55 15.48 12.39
N VAL A 83 -5.23 16.29 11.37
CA VAL A 83 -4.08 17.22 11.43
C VAL A 83 -4.22 18.17 12.60
N LYS A 84 -5.41 18.74 12.84
CA LYS A 84 -5.68 19.63 13.97
C LYS A 84 -5.68 18.88 15.31
N GLU A 85 -6.34 17.73 15.36
CA GLU A 85 -6.45 16.91 16.58
C GLU A 85 -5.09 16.51 17.13
N PHE A 86 -4.19 16.04 16.28
CA PHE A 86 -2.84 15.59 16.65
C PHE A 86 -1.78 16.69 16.53
N ASN A 87 -2.17 17.92 16.18
CA ASN A 87 -1.26 19.06 15.97
C ASN A 87 -0.08 18.71 15.04
N LEU A 88 -0.38 18.07 13.91
CA LEU A 88 0.63 17.60 12.96
C LEU A 88 1.22 18.75 12.16
N THR A 89 2.48 18.61 11.75
CA THR A 89 3.18 19.58 10.91
C THR A 89 2.61 19.65 9.50
N LYS A 90 2.02 18.55 9.00
CA LYS A 90 1.35 18.48 7.71
C LYS A 90 0.44 17.25 7.61
N MET A 91 -0.40 17.21 6.58
CA MET A 91 -1.21 16.05 6.24
C MET A 91 -0.35 14.97 5.57
N TRP A 92 0.09 13.99 6.37
CA TRP A 92 0.94 12.89 5.92
C TRP A 92 0.18 11.92 4.99
N ARG A 93 0.87 11.42 3.97
CA ARG A 93 0.33 10.39 3.09
C ARG A 93 0.15 9.06 3.83
N SER A 94 -0.68 8.18 3.27
CA SER A 94 -0.86 6.84 3.84
C SER A 94 0.46 6.05 3.84
N PRO A 95 0.92 5.55 5.00
CA PRO A 95 2.13 4.74 5.06
C PRO A 95 1.96 3.40 4.33
N ASN A 96 0.72 2.92 4.16
CA ASN A 96 0.46 1.72 3.37
C ASN A 96 0.90 1.87 1.91
N GLY A 97 0.67 3.04 1.32
CA GLY A 97 1.12 3.37 -0.04
C GLY A 97 2.64 3.38 -0.13
N THR A 98 3.31 4.08 0.79
CA THR A 98 4.77 4.18 0.86
C THR A 98 5.43 2.80 0.99
N ILE A 99 4.97 1.98 1.95
CA ILE A 99 5.51 0.63 2.18
C ILE A 99 5.33 -0.25 0.95
N ARG A 100 4.13 -0.29 0.36
CA ARG A 100 3.85 -1.09 -0.83
C ARG A 100 4.70 -0.69 -2.03
N ASN A 101 4.90 0.60 -2.23
CA ASN A 101 5.74 1.10 -3.31
C ASN A 101 7.22 0.74 -3.13
N ILE A 102 7.73 0.76 -1.90
CA ILE A 102 9.12 0.38 -1.58
C ILE A 102 9.31 -1.12 -1.75
N LEU A 103 8.38 -1.94 -1.26
CA LEU A 103 8.46 -3.40 -1.34
C LEU A 103 8.27 -3.90 -2.77
N GLY A 104 7.46 -3.23 -3.56
CA GLY A 104 7.01 -3.69 -4.86
C GLY A 104 6.28 -5.03 -4.71
N GLY A 105 5.10 -5.19 -5.25
CA GLY A 105 4.41 -6.47 -5.11
C GLY A 105 2.92 -6.37 -5.35
N THR A 106 2.27 -7.49 -5.17
CA THR A 106 0.84 -7.63 -5.39
C THR A 106 0.13 -7.89 -4.07
N VAL A 107 -0.96 -7.16 -3.84
CA VAL A 107 -1.82 -7.41 -2.68
C VAL A 107 -2.90 -8.40 -3.09
N PHE A 108 -2.87 -9.60 -2.51
CA PHE A 108 -3.96 -10.56 -2.62
C PHE A 108 -4.86 -10.47 -1.39
N ARG A 109 -6.16 -10.32 -1.64
CA ARG A 109 -7.19 -10.33 -0.59
C ARG A 109 -7.97 -11.62 -0.68
N GLN A 110 -7.57 -12.58 0.15
CA GLN A 110 -8.28 -13.84 0.30
C GLN A 110 -9.40 -13.68 1.31
N PRO A 111 -10.62 -14.16 1.02
CA PRO A 111 -11.72 -14.07 1.97
C PRO A 111 -11.49 -14.99 3.17
N ILE A 112 -11.84 -14.50 4.35
CA ILE A 112 -11.93 -15.31 5.57
C ILE A 112 -13.37 -15.78 5.66
N ILE A 113 -13.60 -17.11 5.57
CA ILE A 113 -14.93 -17.71 5.60
C ILE A 113 -15.15 -18.34 6.96
N CYS A 114 -16.13 -17.81 7.70
CA CYS A 114 -16.57 -18.37 8.98
C CYS A 114 -17.90 -19.13 8.79
N ASN A 115 -17.98 -20.36 9.26
CA ASN A 115 -19.17 -21.20 9.07
C ASN A 115 -20.41 -20.68 9.80
N ASN A 116 -20.21 -19.96 10.90
CA ASN A 116 -21.27 -19.39 11.74
C ASN A 116 -21.67 -17.96 11.35
N VAL A 117 -21.06 -17.41 10.31
CA VAL A 117 -21.40 -16.06 9.80
C VAL A 117 -22.05 -16.21 8.44
N PRO A 118 -23.28 -15.72 8.22
CA PRO A 118 -23.93 -15.75 6.92
C PRO A 118 -23.09 -15.01 5.86
N LYS A 119 -22.99 -15.58 4.67
CA LYS A 119 -22.32 -14.93 3.54
C LYS A 119 -23.18 -13.74 3.07
N TYR A 120 -22.52 -12.65 2.73
CA TYR A 120 -23.19 -11.47 2.21
C TYR A 120 -23.92 -11.76 0.89
N VAL A 121 -23.35 -12.60 0.04
CA VAL A 121 -24.00 -13.13 -1.17
C VAL A 121 -24.12 -14.65 -1.01
N PRO A 122 -25.31 -15.18 -0.64
CA PRO A 122 -25.48 -16.60 -0.34
C PRO A 122 -25.12 -17.55 -1.47
N GLY A 123 -25.32 -17.12 -2.73
CA GLY A 123 -25.00 -17.91 -3.93
C GLY A 123 -23.50 -18.06 -4.23
N TRP A 124 -22.62 -17.32 -3.57
CA TRP A 124 -21.19 -17.46 -3.75
C TRP A 124 -20.66 -18.60 -2.90
N THR A 125 -20.51 -19.75 -3.53
CA THR A 125 -20.09 -20.99 -2.85
C THR A 125 -18.58 -21.20 -2.85
N LYS A 126 -17.84 -20.50 -3.70
CA LYS A 126 -16.39 -20.58 -3.81
C LYS A 126 -15.72 -19.27 -3.39
N PRO A 127 -14.52 -19.31 -2.83
CA PRO A 127 -13.78 -18.08 -2.51
C PRO A 127 -13.40 -17.32 -3.77
N ILE A 128 -13.47 -15.99 -3.70
CA ILE A 128 -13.00 -15.08 -4.75
C ILE A 128 -11.84 -14.29 -4.16
N VAL A 129 -10.67 -14.38 -4.78
CA VAL A 129 -9.48 -13.64 -4.38
C VAL A 129 -9.28 -12.46 -5.31
N ILE A 130 -9.11 -11.27 -4.74
CA ILE A 130 -8.84 -10.06 -5.50
C ILE A 130 -7.34 -9.74 -5.43
N GLY A 131 -6.68 -9.81 -6.57
CA GLY A 131 -5.32 -9.30 -6.76
C GLY A 131 -5.39 -7.80 -7.09
N ARG A 132 -4.60 -6.99 -6.38
CA ARG A 132 -4.54 -5.54 -6.61
C ARG A 132 -3.14 -5.11 -7.00
N HIS A 133 -3.03 -4.43 -8.13
CA HIS A 133 -1.82 -3.70 -8.52
C HIS A 133 -1.75 -2.40 -7.71
N ALA A 134 -0.70 -2.25 -6.91
CA ALA A 134 -0.53 -1.13 -5.99
C ALA A 134 0.69 -0.30 -6.37
N TYR A 135 0.66 0.34 -7.55
CA TYR A 135 1.77 1.13 -8.07
C TYR A 135 1.27 2.29 -8.94
N GLY A 136 2.01 3.40 -8.91
CA GLY A 136 2.08 4.48 -9.89
C GLY A 136 0.82 5.24 -10.29
N ASP A 137 -0.28 4.57 -10.43
CA ASP A 137 -1.56 5.12 -10.84
C ASP A 137 -2.24 5.93 -9.73
N GLN A 138 -3.19 5.33 -9.06
CA GLN A 138 -3.98 5.97 -8.00
C GLN A 138 -3.17 6.40 -6.76
N TYR A 139 -2.05 5.72 -6.46
CA TYR A 139 -1.25 5.96 -5.25
C TYR A 139 -0.17 7.02 -5.40
N ARG A 140 0.21 7.36 -6.63
CA ARG A 140 1.22 8.36 -6.96
C ARG A 140 0.75 9.35 -8.02
N ALA A 141 -0.56 9.46 -8.22
CA ALA A 141 -1.11 10.51 -9.06
C ALA A 141 -0.65 11.88 -8.55
N THR A 142 -0.33 12.75 -9.49
CA THR A 142 -0.07 14.16 -9.22
C THR A 142 -1.28 14.95 -9.66
N ASP A 143 -1.80 15.78 -8.78
CA ASP A 143 -2.91 16.68 -9.06
C ASP A 143 -2.56 18.12 -8.66
N PHE A 144 -3.11 19.08 -9.37
CA PHE A 144 -2.95 20.48 -9.06
C PHE A 144 -4.09 21.33 -9.65
N LEU A 145 -4.32 22.47 -9.02
CA LEU A 145 -5.32 23.42 -9.47
C LEU A 145 -4.83 24.17 -10.71
N ILE A 146 -5.71 24.30 -11.69
CA ILE A 146 -5.54 25.19 -12.83
C ILE A 146 -6.23 26.50 -12.49
N PRO A 147 -5.48 27.61 -12.30
CA PRO A 147 -6.05 28.86 -11.75
C PRO A 147 -6.81 29.69 -12.77
N SER A 148 -6.60 29.48 -14.06
CA SER A 148 -7.20 30.28 -15.15
C SER A 148 -7.24 29.50 -16.45
N ALA A 149 -7.82 30.11 -17.49
CA ALA A 149 -7.73 29.61 -18.85
C ALA A 149 -6.27 29.42 -19.29
N GLY A 150 -6.00 28.36 -20.07
CA GLY A 150 -4.65 28.03 -20.53
C GLY A 150 -4.51 26.59 -21.00
N LYS A 151 -3.35 26.26 -21.54
CA LYS A 151 -3.06 24.94 -22.07
C LYS A 151 -2.36 24.05 -21.06
N LEU A 152 -2.82 22.81 -20.92
CA LEU A 152 -2.12 21.73 -20.23
C LEU A 152 -1.37 20.88 -21.25
N ILE A 153 -0.06 20.80 -21.09
CA ILE A 153 0.82 19.99 -21.94
C ILE A 153 1.49 18.93 -21.08
N MET A 154 1.47 17.69 -21.54
CA MET A 154 2.27 16.60 -20.99
C MET A 154 3.53 16.43 -21.83
N LYS A 155 4.69 16.55 -21.20
CA LYS A 155 5.98 16.46 -21.87
C LYS A 155 6.81 15.33 -21.27
N PHE A 156 7.38 14.51 -22.14
CA PHE A 156 8.40 13.53 -21.79
C PHE A 156 9.74 13.94 -22.39
N THR A 157 10.76 14.04 -21.55
CA THR A 157 12.15 14.37 -21.94
C THR A 157 13.02 13.15 -21.62
N PRO A 158 13.56 12.46 -22.64
CA PRO A 158 14.48 11.34 -22.43
C PRO A 158 15.80 11.76 -21.77
N ASN A 159 16.32 10.94 -20.84
CA ASN A 159 17.60 11.19 -20.18
C ASN A 159 18.81 10.96 -21.09
N ASP A 160 18.64 10.21 -22.18
CA ASP A 160 19.69 9.89 -23.17
C ASP A 160 19.83 10.94 -24.29
N GLY A 161 19.05 12.04 -24.22
CA GLY A 161 19.03 13.10 -25.23
C GLY A 161 18.27 12.76 -26.49
N GLY A 162 17.44 11.70 -26.46
CA GLY A 162 16.51 11.35 -27.54
C GLY A 162 15.43 12.41 -27.78
N PRO A 163 14.57 12.23 -28.80
CA PRO A 163 13.54 13.19 -29.12
C PRO A 163 12.52 13.32 -27.98
N GLU A 164 12.15 14.56 -27.67
CA GLU A 164 11.10 14.87 -26.72
C GLU A 164 9.72 14.53 -27.32
N ILE A 165 8.80 14.13 -26.43
CA ILE A 165 7.42 13.85 -26.81
C ILE A 165 6.53 14.83 -26.06
N GLU A 166 5.67 15.54 -26.77
CA GLU A 166 4.70 16.47 -26.20
C GLU A 166 3.30 16.15 -26.69
N HIS A 167 2.34 16.19 -25.74
CA HIS A 167 0.92 16.05 -26.01
C HIS A 167 0.16 17.17 -25.34
N GLU A 168 -0.65 17.92 -26.08
CA GLU A 168 -1.64 18.81 -25.52
C GLU A 168 -2.75 17.95 -24.91
N VAL A 169 -2.93 18.03 -23.60
CA VAL A 169 -3.93 17.25 -22.84
C VAL A 169 -5.29 17.95 -22.90
N ASN A 170 -5.28 19.27 -22.67
CA ASN A 170 -6.49 20.08 -22.66
C ASN A 170 -6.17 21.57 -22.83
N ASN A 171 -7.09 22.29 -23.42
CA ASN A 171 -7.12 23.76 -23.45
C ASN A 171 -8.26 24.24 -22.55
N TYR A 172 -7.90 24.73 -21.36
CA TYR A 172 -8.87 25.18 -20.36
C TYR A 172 -9.41 26.56 -20.73
N GLU A 173 -10.72 26.69 -20.75
CA GLU A 173 -11.42 27.98 -20.95
C GLU A 173 -11.70 28.68 -19.61
N SER A 174 -11.58 27.95 -18.48
CA SER A 174 -11.84 28.43 -17.12
C SER A 174 -10.95 27.70 -16.12
N PRO A 175 -10.90 28.15 -14.84
CA PRO A 175 -10.23 27.39 -13.80
C PRO A 175 -10.71 25.95 -13.69
N GLY A 176 -9.84 25.04 -13.27
CA GLY A 176 -10.14 23.60 -13.15
C GLY A 176 -9.09 22.83 -12.37
N ILE A 177 -9.02 21.52 -12.63
CA ILE A 177 -8.06 20.60 -12.02
C ILE A 177 -7.36 19.81 -13.11
N ALA A 178 -6.07 19.55 -12.95
CA ALA A 178 -5.32 18.59 -13.76
C ALA A 178 -4.85 17.42 -12.88
N MET A 179 -4.81 16.21 -13.48
CA MET A 179 -4.31 15.01 -12.83
C MET A 179 -3.43 14.22 -13.80
N GLY A 180 -2.26 13.79 -13.33
CA GLY A 180 -1.35 12.92 -14.06
C GLY A 180 -1.14 11.60 -13.34
N MET A 181 -1.16 10.49 -14.08
CA MET A 181 -0.85 9.15 -13.60
C MET A 181 0.21 8.51 -14.48
N TYR A 182 0.95 7.54 -13.95
CA TYR A 182 1.96 6.79 -14.69
C TYR A 182 2.02 5.34 -14.24
N ASN A 183 2.63 4.50 -15.06
CA ASN A 183 2.95 3.13 -14.68
C ASN A 183 4.29 2.71 -15.31
N LEU A 184 4.85 1.60 -14.85
CA LEU A 184 6.06 1.02 -15.39
C LEU A 184 5.81 -0.40 -15.89
N ASP A 185 6.37 -0.74 -17.04
CA ASP A 185 6.27 -2.08 -17.62
C ASP A 185 6.71 -3.18 -16.66
N ASP A 186 7.81 -2.97 -15.94
CA ASP A 186 8.31 -3.97 -14.99
C ASP A 186 7.35 -4.18 -13.81
N SER A 187 6.67 -3.11 -13.35
CA SER A 187 5.64 -3.21 -12.33
C SER A 187 4.43 -3.99 -12.84
N ILE A 188 3.99 -3.73 -14.08
CA ILE A 188 2.88 -4.44 -14.73
C ILE A 188 3.22 -5.92 -14.91
N ARG A 189 4.42 -6.23 -15.42
CA ARG A 189 4.89 -7.62 -15.60
C ARG A 189 5.01 -8.35 -14.26
N GLY A 190 5.50 -7.67 -13.22
CA GLY A 190 5.58 -8.21 -11.86
C GLY A 190 4.22 -8.56 -11.30
N PHE A 191 3.23 -7.68 -11.46
CA PHE A 191 1.85 -7.92 -11.08
C PHE A 191 1.23 -9.12 -11.82
N ALA A 192 1.38 -9.15 -13.14
CA ALA A 192 0.86 -10.26 -13.97
C ALA A 192 1.47 -11.60 -13.54
N ARG A 193 2.80 -11.67 -13.38
CA ARG A 193 3.50 -12.86 -12.92
C ARG A 193 3.02 -13.33 -11.55
N ALA A 194 2.85 -12.41 -10.61
CA ALA A 194 2.34 -12.73 -9.28
C ALA A 194 0.92 -13.31 -9.33
N CYS A 195 0.02 -12.71 -10.12
CA CYS A 195 -1.35 -13.18 -10.25
C CYS A 195 -1.43 -14.56 -10.91
N PHE A 196 -0.69 -14.80 -11.99
CA PHE A 196 -0.69 -16.09 -12.67
C PHE A 196 -0.07 -17.20 -11.80
N ASN A 197 1.05 -16.91 -11.12
CA ASN A 197 1.66 -17.87 -10.21
C ASN A 197 0.73 -18.21 -9.03
N TYR A 198 0.03 -17.21 -8.48
CA TYR A 198 -0.94 -17.43 -7.42
C TYR A 198 -2.09 -18.34 -7.89
N GLY A 199 -2.65 -18.07 -9.06
CA GLY A 199 -3.70 -18.91 -9.66
C GLY A 199 -3.22 -20.34 -9.94
N LEU A 200 -2.02 -20.50 -10.49
CA LEU A 200 -1.42 -21.80 -10.76
C LEU A 200 -1.20 -22.59 -9.46
N ASN A 201 -0.67 -21.97 -8.42
CA ASN A 201 -0.43 -22.64 -7.13
C ASN A 201 -1.72 -23.11 -6.46
N LEU A 202 -2.83 -22.41 -6.67
CA LEU A 202 -4.14 -22.81 -6.16
C LEU A 202 -4.93 -23.71 -7.11
N GLY A 203 -4.51 -23.87 -8.36
CA GLY A 203 -5.28 -24.53 -9.41
C GLY A 203 -6.58 -23.81 -9.76
N TRP A 204 -6.60 -22.48 -9.64
CA TRP A 204 -7.80 -21.66 -9.83
C TRP A 204 -7.73 -20.86 -11.15
N PRO A 205 -8.89 -20.61 -11.78
CA PRO A 205 -8.93 -19.73 -12.94
C PRO A 205 -8.58 -18.29 -12.56
N VAL A 206 -7.90 -17.61 -13.46
CA VAL A 206 -7.53 -16.20 -13.30
C VAL A 206 -8.29 -15.38 -14.31
N TYR A 207 -8.96 -14.32 -13.82
CA TYR A 207 -9.68 -13.35 -14.64
C TYR A 207 -8.94 -12.02 -14.59
N LEU A 208 -8.65 -11.45 -15.74
CA LEU A 208 -8.07 -10.13 -15.87
C LEU A 208 -9.16 -9.13 -16.24
N SER A 209 -9.24 -8.06 -15.47
CA SER A 209 -10.11 -6.92 -15.78
C SER A 209 -9.25 -5.67 -15.95
N THR A 210 -9.43 -4.99 -17.07
CA THR A 210 -8.79 -3.71 -17.33
C THR A 210 -9.85 -2.64 -17.51
N LYS A 211 -9.54 -1.41 -17.12
CA LYS A 211 -10.35 -0.25 -17.45
C LYS A 211 -9.77 0.37 -18.73
N ILE A 212 -10.51 0.27 -19.82
CA ILE A 212 -10.19 1.01 -21.04
C ILE A 212 -10.80 2.40 -20.89
N GLN A 213 -9.97 3.44 -21.04
CA GLN A 213 -10.45 4.81 -21.22
C GLN A 213 -10.42 5.10 -22.72
N TYR A 214 -11.58 5.45 -23.26
CA TYR A 214 -11.72 5.90 -24.64
C TYR A 214 -11.50 7.42 -24.70
#